data_ee20389de74c1181f34e5405811dff21
#
_entry.id   ee20389de74c1181f34e5405811dff21
#
_cell.length_a   1.000
_cell.length_b   1.000
_cell.length_c   1.000
_cell.angle_alpha   90.00
_cell.angle_beta   90.00
_cell.angle_gamma   90.00
#
_symmetry.space_group_name_H-M   'P 1'
#
loop_
_entity.id
_entity.type
_entity.pdbx_description
1 polymer ?
#
loop_
_entity_poly.entity_id
_entity_poly.type
_entity_poly.pdbx_seq_one_letter_code
_entity_poly.pdbx_strand_id
1 'polypeptide(L)'
;MLAVHESAAGALPEGITEPAVKGQLEKILASRSFMNSERLSRFLRFAVQAAAQGQSARLKEYAVALAVFDKRDSFDPRYDPIVRVEAGRLRTRLKHYYETEGLQDPVLIELPKGSYVPRFALKGQSGTKTPAYSLNSIAVLPFADHSPDRDQEYFCDGVTEELINALTKLRGLHVSAWTSALRLRGETHDILEISQQLKVGAVVAGSVRKAGDRLRITVQLIGTSDGCYLWSEIYDRELKDVFLVQEEISQAIVTKLKVQIADGQSKHLVRRYTENFDAYNLYLKGRYHWNQRCERSLKRGIDYFEQAIALDLQYAPAYSGLADSYSLLGNYGVLPAKSVKAKAMTAALKAVEIDPTLAEAHTALGHVKATYCWDWPGAREEYRTAISLNPAYATVHHWHAITYLAPLGMLDAALAEIEKAEELDPVSVSIKRDLAVIYYYSRRYEEAAEHCQGAMELDRNFHGAYWALGLAYEGLSLFAESVAAFQKGLSLAPDTPRLLGSLGHAYAAWGKRSEAHEVLDRLKQLSLNNYVSPFDFALVHLGLGNPDSAFEWLELAYRSRSYELVSSRVDPKFDSIRSDLRFSKLLKSLGLDARERRTADGPHPRRQQI
;
A
#
# COMPACT_ATOMS: atom_id res chain seq x y z
N MET A 1 23.64 5.70 -14.00
CA MET A 1 24.18 7.04 -14.22
C MET A 1 23.38 7.67 -15.35
N LEU A 2 22.28 8.31 -15.05
CA LEU A 2 21.58 9.25 -15.93
C LEU A 2 21.26 10.46 -15.05
N ALA A 3 21.97 11.54 -15.32
CA ALA A 3 21.86 12.77 -14.58
C ALA A 3 20.47 13.36 -14.74
N VAL A 4 19.72 13.45 -13.65
CA VAL A 4 18.55 14.31 -13.54
C VAL A 4 19.10 15.73 -13.46
N HIS A 5 18.95 16.51 -14.53
CA HIS A 5 19.18 17.95 -14.49
C HIS A 5 18.13 18.58 -13.57
N GLU A 6 18.50 18.83 -12.32
CA GLU A 6 17.86 19.87 -11.52
C GLU A 6 18.02 21.20 -12.26
N SER A 7 16.93 21.66 -12.86
CA SER A 7 16.83 23.03 -13.37
C SER A 7 16.95 23.97 -12.18
N ALA A 8 18.00 24.76 -12.15
CA ALA A 8 18.27 25.77 -11.13
C ALA A 8 17.00 26.61 -10.86
N ALA A 9 16.57 26.68 -9.62
CA ALA A 9 15.42 27.47 -9.17
C ALA A 9 15.67 28.96 -9.51
N GLY A 10 15.04 29.47 -10.60
CA GLY A 10 15.07 30.87 -10.96
C GLY A 10 15.29 31.23 -12.43
N ALA A 11 15.55 30.27 -13.33
CA ALA A 11 15.66 30.56 -14.76
C ALA A 11 14.33 30.33 -15.48
N LEU A 12 13.92 31.23 -16.36
CA LEU A 12 12.76 31.06 -17.24
C LEU A 12 13.02 29.87 -18.18
N PRO A 13 12.00 29.05 -18.50
CA PRO A 13 12.14 27.94 -19.45
C PRO A 13 12.63 28.41 -20.82
N GLU A 14 13.33 27.53 -21.54
CA GLU A 14 13.87 27.81 -22.86
C GLU A 14 12.74 28.23 -23.83
N GLY A 15 12.94 29.39 -24.49
CA GLY A 15 11.92 29.98 -25.39
C GLY A 15 10.91 30.93 -24.72
N ILE A 16 10.95 31.12 -23.42
CA ILE A 16 10.10 32.10 -22.71
C ILE A 16 10.94 33.29 -22.26
N THR A 17 10.59 34.49 -22.72
CA THR A 17 11.25 35.73 -22.34
C THR A 17 10.51 36.46 -21.21
N GLU A 18 11.21 37.21 -20.37
CA GLU A 18 10.58 38.03 -19.33
C GLU A 18 9.51 39.00 -19.86
N PRO A 19 9.68 39.65 -21.02
CA PRO A 19 8.64 40.48 -21.62
C PRO A 19 7.36 39.67 -22.00
N ALA A 20 7.52 38.42 -22.45
CA ALA A 20 6.39 37.56 -22.79
C ALA A 20 5.59 37.19 -21.54
N VAL A 21 6.26 36.87 -20.44
CA VAL A 21 5.62 36.58 -19.13
C VAL A 21 4.89 37.84 -18.61
N LYS A 22 5.52 39.01 -18.67
CA LYS A 22 4.88 40.29 -18.29
C LYS A 22 3.66 40.60 -19.14
N GLY A 23 3.77 40.45 -20.47
CA GLY A 23 2.62 40.62 -21.37
C GLY A 23 1.45 39.70 -21.06
N GLN A 24 1.75 38.42 -20.76
CA GLN A 24 0.73 37.47 -20.36
C GLN A 24 0.10 37.81 -19.01
N LEU A 25 0.89 38.24 -18.02
CA LEU A 25 0.39 38.69 -16.73
C LEU A 25 -0.61 39.84 -16.88
N GLU A 26 -0.29 40.85 -17.66
CA GLU A 26 -1.18 42.01 -17.86
C GLU A 26 -2.47 41.62 -18.59
N LYS A 27 -2.41 40.68 -19.55
CA LYS A 27 -3.62 40.11 -20.17
C LYS A 27 -4.54 39.43 -19.17
N ILE A 28 -3.97 38.58 -18.30
CA ILE A 28 -4.73 37.90 -17.25
C ILE A 28 -5.40 38.92 -16.32
N LEU A 29 -4.64 39.91 -15.87
CA LEU A 29 -5.13 40.93 -14.93
C LEU A 29 -6.22 41.83 -15.54
N ALA A 30 -6.18 42.06 -16.85
CA ALA A 30 -7.20 42.83 -17.59
C ALA A 30 -8.44 42.01 -17.98
N SER A 31 -8.44 40.67 -17.77
CA SER A 31 -9.54 39.78 -18.13
C SER A 31 -10.77 39.96 -17.22
N ARG A 32 -11.94 39.56 -17.73
CA ARG A 32 -13.20 39.52 -16.94
C ARG A 32 -13.02 38.60 -15.72
N SER A 33 -12.23 37.57 -15.84
CA SER A 33 -11.92 36.63 -14.76
C SER A 33 -11.19 37.30 -13.58
N PHE A 34 -10.44 38.37 -13.77
CA PHE A 34 -9.65 39.05 -12.71
C PHE A 34 -10.10 40.47 -12.37
N MET A 35 -10.90 41.13 -13.21
CA MET A 35 -11.28 42.57 -13.13
C MET A 35 -11.87 43.00 -11.76
N ASN A 36 -12.52 42.08 -11.03
CA ASN A 36 -13.15 42.38 -9.73
C ASN A 36 -12.44 41.64 -8.56
N SER A 37 -11.14 41.38 -8.67
CA SER A 37 -10.42 40.53 -7.70
C SER A 37 -9.08 41.14 -7.32
N GLU A 38 -9.08 42.32 -6.73
CA GLU A 38 -7.88 43.09 -6.37
C GLU A 38 -6.84 42.26 -5.59
N ARG A 39 -7.29 41.50 -4.57
CA ARG A 39 -6.41 40.67 -3.76
C ARG A 39 -5.70 39.56 -4.57
N LEU A 40 -6.46 38.86 -5.43
CA LEU A 40 -5.90 37.80 -6.28
C LEU A 40 -4.98 38.39 -7.36
N SER A 41 -5.29 39.56 -7.88
CA SER A 41 -4.47 40.30 -8.84
C SER A 41 -3.14 40.74 -8.21
N ARG A 42 -3.17 41.26 -6.97
CA ARG A 42 -1.95 41.58 -6.20
C ARG A 42 -1.12 40.32 -5.96
N PHE A 43 -1.74 39.20 -5.61
CA PHE A 43 -1.04 37.96 -5.36
C PHE A 43 -0.37 37.42 -6.64
N LEU A 44 -1.12 37.34 -7.73
CA LEU A 44 -0.57 36.89 -9.01
C LEU A 44 0.59 37.76 -9.47
N ARG A 45 0.41 39.10 -9.40
CA ARG A 45 1.47 40.06 -9.78
C ARG A 45 2.73 39.86 -8.94
N PHE A 46 2.60 39.78 -7.62
CA PHE A 46 3.73 39.58 -6.71
C PHE A 46 4.46 38.26 -7.01
N ALA A 47 3.72 37.15 -7.16
CA ALA A 47 4.30 35.83 -7.41
C ALA A 47 5.03 35.77 -8.76
N VAL A 48 4.40 36.26 -9.84
CA VAL A 48 4.97 36.25 -11.19
C VAL A 48 6.21 37.15 -11.28
N GLN A 49 6.18 38.35 -10.70
CA GLN A 49 7.31 39.26 -10.70
C GLN A 49 8.51 38.68 -9.93
N ALA A 50 8.28 38.14 -8.74
CA ALA A 50 9.35 37.52 -7.95
C ALA A 50 9.97 36.32 -8.66
N ALA A 51 9.13 35.47 -9.31
CA ALA A 51 9.65 34.33 -10.05
C ALA A 51 10.43 34.73 -11.33
N ALA A 52 9.90 35.70 -12.09
CA ALA A 52 10.57 36.19 -13.30
C ALA A 52 11.92 36.86 -13.01
N GLN A 53 12.09 37.42 -11.80
CA GLN A 53 13.35 38.05 -11.33
C GLN A 53 14.30 37.05 -10.64
N GLY A 54 14.01 35.74 -10.67
CA GLY A 54 14.84 34.73 -10.00
C GLY A 54 14.74 34.73 -8.46
N GLN A 55 13.77 35.45 -7.88
CA GLN A 55 13.59 35.61 -6.44
C GLN A 55 12.58 34.60 -5.87
N SER A 56 12.48 33.42 -6.44
CA SER A 56 11.52 32.36 -6.04
C SER A 56 11.66 31.96 -4.55
N ALA A 57 12.84 32.07 -3.97
CA ALA A 57 13.08 31.83 -2.54
C ALA A 57 12.26 32.76 -1.61
N ARG A 58 11.80 33.92 -2.10
CA ARG A 58 10.94 34.88 -1.36
C ARG A 58 9.47 34.46 -1.33
N LEU A 59 9.05 33.49 -2.15
CA LEU A 59 7.65 33.07 -2.27
C LEU A 59 7.29 32.00 -1.23
N LYS A 60 7.51 32.34 0.06
CA LYS A 60 7.08 31.55 1.21
C LYS A 60 5.82 32.15 1.79
N GLU A 61 5.00 31.34 2.46
CA GLU A 61 3.68 31.71 3.00
C GLU A 61 3.74 33.01 3.83
N TYR A 62 4.73 33.11 4.71
CA TYR A 62 4.93 34.29 5.55
C TYR A 62 5.22 35.56 4.73
N ALA A 63 6.13 35.46 3.76
CA ALA A 63 6.49 36.61 2.93
C ALA A 63 5.34 37.08 2.03
N VAL A 64 4.54 36.13 1.51
CA VAL A 64 3.32 36.44 0.74
C VAL A 64 2.28 37.12 1.63
N ALA A 65 2.11 36.69 2.88
CA ALA A 65 1.18 37.29 3.83
C ALA A 65 1.48 38.77 4.08
N LEU A 66 2.75 39.10 4.29
CA LEU A 66 3.19 40.49 4.52
C LEU A 66 3.07 41.36 3.26
N ALA A 67 3.57 40.85 2.11
CA ALA A 67 3.67 41.64 0.88
C ALA A 67 2.33 41.83 0.15
N VAL A 68 1.42 40.86 0.26
CA VAL A 68 0.18 40.82 -0.54
C VAL A 68 -1.06 41.08 0.30
N PHE A 69 -1.10 40.60 1.55
CA PHE A 69 -2.29 40.65 2.40
C PHE A 69 -2.17 41.63 3.56
N ASP A 70 -1.14 42.49 3.53
CA ASP A 70 -0.91 43.56 4.51
C ASP A 70 -0.92 43.04 5.97
N LYS A 71 -0.45 41.81 6.19
CA LYS A 71 -0.33 41.20 7.52
C LYS A 71 0.84 41.82 8.27
N ARG A 72 0.79 41.84 9.60
CA ARG A 72 1.85 42.33 10.47
C ARG A 72 2.89 41.24 10.73
N ASP A 73 4.02 41.63 11.30
CA ASP A 73 5.13 40.70 11.66
C ASP A 73 4.70 39.60 12.65
N SER A 74 3.55 39.78 13.32
CA SER A 74 2.93 38.77 14.20
C SER A 74 2.14 37.69 13.45
N PHE A 75 2.12 37.69 12.12
CA PHE A 75 1.42 36.68 11.32
C PHE A 75 2.01 35.28 11.54
N ASP A 76 1.17 34.33 11.92
CA ASP A 76 1.55 32.93 12.05
C ASP A 76 0.73 32.06 11.09
N PRO A 77 1.36 31.44 10.08
CA PRO A 77 0.68 30.58 9.10
C PRO A 77 -0.04 29.38 9.70
N ARG A 78 0.28 28.97 10.94
CA ARG A 78 -0.38 27.87 11.64
C ARG A 78 -1.80 28.22 12.07
N TYR A 79 -2.06 29.49 12.36
CA TYR A 79 -3.35 29.97 12.85
C TYR A 79 -4.16 30.75 11.81
N ASP A 80 -3.52 31.39 10.84
CA ASP A 80 -4.20 32.16 9.80
C ASP A 80 -3.94 31.54 8.40
N PRO A 81 -4.93 30.83 7.82
CA PRO A 81 -4.76 30.14 6.55
C PRO A 81 -4.96 31.03 5.31
N ILE A 82 -5.01 32.37 5.47
CA ILE A 82 -5.39 33.30 4.39
C ILE A 82 -4.60 33.06 3.10
N VAL A 83 -3.28 32.89 3.17
CA VAL A 83 -2.45 32.68 1.98
C VAL A 83 -2.80 31.39 1.26
N ARG A 84 -3.02 30.29 2.01
CA ARG A 84 -3.40 28.99 1.44
C ARG A 84 -4.77 29.04 0.77
N VAL A 85 -5.74 29.71 1.39
CA VAL A 85 -7.09 29.88 0.85
C VAL A 85 -7.07 30.72 -0.43
N GLU A 86 -6.38 31.87 -0.40
CA GLU A 86 -6.31 32.74 -1.58
C GLU A 86 -5.45 32.13 -2.71
N ALA A 87 -4.42 31.34 -2.40
CA ALA A 87 -3.70 30.56 -3.39
C ALA A 87 -4.60 29.49 -4.06
N GLY A 88 -5.47 28.84 -3.30
CA GLY A 88 -6.50 27.94 -3.85
C GLY A 88 -7.43 28.65 -4.83
N ARG A 89 -7.97 29.81 -4.41
CA ARG A 89 -8.85 30.64 -5.26
C ARG A 89 -8.12 31.14 -6.52
N LEU A 90 -6.86 31.53 -6.40
CA LEU A 90 -6.03 31.97 -7.51
C LEU A 90 -5.82 30.86 -8.54
N ARG A 91 -5.53 29.62 -8.11
CA ARG A 91 -5.42 28.46 -8.99
C ARG A 91 -6.71 28.21 -9.78
N THR A 92 -7.84 28.18 -9.10
CA THR A 92 -9.15 27.99 -9.75
C THR A 92 -9.42 29.09 -10.78
N ARG A 93 -9.08 30.34 -10.46
CA ARG A 93 -9.33 31.46 -11.35
C ARG A 93 -8.40 31.50 -12.57
N LEU A 94 -7.12 31.13 -12.39
CA LEU A 94 -6.18 30.95 -13.50
C LEU A 94 -6.63 29.82 -14.44
N LYS A 95 -7.08 28.70 -13.88
CA LYS A 95 -7.64 27.60 -14.66
C LYS A 95 -8.81 28.07 -15.50
N HIS A 96 -9.79 28.73 -14.87
CA HIS A 96 -10.96 29.28 -15.57
C HIS A 96 -10.58 30.26 -16.68
N TYR A 97 -9.61 31.16 -16.44
CA TYR A 97 -9.12 32.09 -17.45
C TYR A 97 -8.59 31.34 -18.69
N TYR A 98 -7.74 30.33 -18.51
CA TYR A 98 -7.17 29.58 -19.65
C TYR A 98 -8.16 28.62 -20.32
N GLU A 99 -9.24 28.28 -19.66
CA GLU A 99 -10.37 27.52 -20.22
C GLU A 99 -11.36 28.40 -20.99
N THR A 100 -11.32 29.72 -20.83
CA THR A 100 -12.27 30.66 -21.45
C THR A 100 -11.56 31.74 -22.27
N GLU A 101 -11.11 32.81 -21.60
CA GLU A 101 -10.57 34.01 -22.24
C GLU A 101 -9.17 33.79 -22.82
N GLY A 102 -8.33 33.02 -22.15
CA GLY A 102 -6.93 32.75 -22.49
C GLY A 102 -6.71 31.49 -23.36
N LEU A 103 -7.75 30.99 -24.07
CA LEU A 103 -7.66 29.78 -24.90
C LEU A 103 -6.55 29.84 -25.96
N GLN A 104 -6.26 31.00 -26.50
CA GLN A 104 -5.27 31.22 -27.57
C GLN A 104 -3.97 31.88 -27.07
N ASP A 105 -3.80 32.08 -25.78
CA ASP A 105 -2.60 32.71 -25.25
C ASP A 105 -1.38 31.79 -25.36
N PRO A 106 -0.24 32.31 -25.82
CA PRO A 106 0.95 31.49 -26.07
C PRO A 106 1.70 31.10 -24.80
N VAL A 107 1.57 31.86 -23.71
CA VAL A 107 2.26 31.61 -22.44
C VAL A 107 1.28 31.20 -21.37
N LEU A 108 1.51 30.06 -20.76
CA LEU A 108 0.77 29.54 -19.62
C LEU A 108 1.46 29.97 -18.31
N ILE A 109 0.71 30.55 -17.39
CA ILE A 109 1.14 30.86 -16.03
C ILE A 109 0.31 30.00 -15.07
N GLU A 110 0.95 29.08 -14.38
CA GLU A 110 0.33 28.18 -13.42
C GLU A 110 0.90 28.37 -12.02
N LEU A 111 0.07 28.17 -11.00
CA LEU A 111 0.49 28.15 -9.60
C LEU A 111 0.32 26.72 -9.06
N PRO A 112 1.41 25.91 -8.99
CA PRO A 112 1.31 24.51 -8.58
C PRO A 112 0.72 24.33 -7.16
N LYS A 113 0.01 23.23 -6.94
CA LYS A 113 -0.51 22.86 -5.62
C LYS A 113 0.68 22.63 -4.65
N GLY A 114 0.58 23.19 -3.45
CA GLY A 114 1.68 23.10 -2.46
C GLY A 114 2.83 24.10 -2.67
N SER A 115 2.81 24.92 -3.73
CA SER A 115 3.82 25.95 -4.01
C SER A 115 3.17 27.33 -4.25
N TYR A 116 3.89 28.38 -3.89
CA TYR A 116 3.54 29.78 -4.24
C TYR A 116 4.41 30.31 -5.39
N VAL A 117 5.30 29.47 -5.92
CA VAL A 117 6.16 29.81 -7.07
C VAL A 117 5.41 29.44 -8.35
N PRO A 118 5.09 30.41 -9.22
CA PRO A 118 4.44 30.13 -10.50
C PRO A 118 5.39 29.40 -11.45
N ARG A 119 4.81 28.56 -12.31
CA ARG A 119 5.47 27.93 -13.45
C ARG A 119 5.05 28.60 -14.73
N PHE A 120 5.99 28.70 -15.66
CA PHE A 120 5.78 29.30 -16.98
C PHE A 120 5.98 28.22 -18.06
N ALA A 121 5.08 28.16 -19.04
CA ALA A 121 5.19 27.21 -20.14
C ALA A 121 4.65 27.84 -21.46
N LEU A 122 5.13 27.39 -22.62
CA LEU A 122 4.53 27.73 -23.90
C LEU A 122 3.33 26.80 -24.16
N LYS A 123 2.18 27.38 -24.49
CA LYS A 123 1.00 26.60 -24.90
C LYS A 123 1.31 25.94 -26.25
N GLY A 124 1.44 24.66 -26.27
CA GLY A 124 1.93 23.86 -27.40
C GLY A 124 3.20 23.05 -27.08
N GLN A 125 3.98 23.45 -26.05
CA GLN A 125 5.05 22.66 -25.47
C GLN A 125 4.71 22.16 -24.04
N SER A 126 3.64 22.65 -23.44
CA SER A 126 3.09 22.13 -22.20
C SER A 126 2.27 20.86 -22.45
N GLY A 127 2.81 19.97 -23.25
CA GLY A 127 2.64 18.57 -22.98
C GLY A 127 3.61 18.24 -21.83
N THR A 128 3.23 18.45 -20.57
CA THR A 128 3.43 17.35 -19.64
C THR A 128 2.75 16.22 -20.36
N LYS A 129 3.52 15.39 -21.06
CA LYS A 129 3.09 14.04 -21.38
C LYS A 129 2.80 13.44 -20.02
N THR A 130 1.55 13.57 -19.56
CA THR A 130 1.00 12.61 -18.63
C THR A 130 1.44 11.30 -19.23
N PRO A 131 2.20 10.46 -18.56
CA PRO A 131 2.58 9.18 -19.13
C PRO A 131 1.26 8.58 -19.58
N ALA A 132 1.07 8.46 -20.90
CA ALA A 132 -0.14 7.89 -21.46
C ALA A 132 -0.08 6.41 -21.09
N TYR A 133 -0.64 6.08 -19.93
CA TYR A 133 -0.75 4.70 -19.52
C TYR A 133 -1.64 3.98 -20.53
N SER A 134 -1.27 2.75 -20.84
CA SER A 134 -2.04 1.93 -21.76
C SER A 134 -3.47 1.76 -21.25
N LEU A 135 -4.46 1.82 -22.14
CA LEU A 135 -5.85 1.45 -21.82
C LEU A 135 -5.99 0.02 -21.28
N ASN A 136 -4.95 -0.82 -21.47
CA ASN A 136 -4.87 -2.15 -20.87
C ASN A 136 -4.42 -2.11 -19.40
N SER A 137 -4.27 -0.93 -18.80
CA SER A 137 -4.07 -0.74 -17.36
C SER A 137 -5.29 -0.05 -16.76
N ILE A 138 -5.93 -0.70 -15.77
CA ILE A 138 -7.23 -0.30 -15.25
C ILE A 138 -7.24 -0.29 -13.71
N ALA A 139 -7.94 0.67 -13.14
CA ALA A 139 -8.34 0.65 -11.73
C ALA A 139 -9.85 0.53 -11.61
N VAL A 140 -10.32 -0.30 -10.68
CA VAL A 140 -11.74 -0.35 -10.28
C VAL A 140 -11.84 0.34 -8.94
N LEU A 141 -12.48 1.52 -8.89
CA LEU A 141 -12.67 2.27 -7.67
C LEU A 141 -13.76 1.64 -6.80
N PRO A 142 -13.70 1.81 -5.46
CA PRO A 142 -14.76 1.39 -4.57
C PRO A 142 -16.08 1.97 -5.02
N PHE A 143 -17.09 1.12 -5.22
CA PHE A 143 -18.41 1.57 -5.62
C PHE A 143 -19.05 2.36 -4.48
N ALA A 144 -19.70 3.47 -4.81
CA ALA A 144 -20.37 4.30 -3.82
C ALA A 144 -21.69 3.66 -3.37
N ASP A 145 -21.96 3.68 -2.06
CA ASP A 145 -23.25 3.26 -1.52
C ASP A 145 -24.27 4.39 -1.64
N HIS A 146 -25.23 4.23 -2.53
CA HIS A 146 -26.38 5.12 -2.73
C HIS A 146 -27.69 4.53 -2.19
N SER A 147 -27.60 3.50 -1.32
CA SER A 147 -28.76 2.92 -0.66
C SER A 147 -29.40 3.92 0.34
N PRO A 148 -30.71 3.81 0.62
CA PRO A 148 -31.39 4.73 1.54
C PRO A 148 -30.76 4.75 2.94
N ASP A 149 -30.39 3.59 3.47
CA ASP A 149 -29.85 3.43 4.82
C ASP A 149 -28.32 3.57 4.90
N ARG A 150 -27.64 3.63 3.75
CA ARG A 150 -26.17 3.73 3.63
C ARG A 150 -25.41 2.70 4.46
N ASP A 151 -25.93 1.50 4.55
CA ASP A 151 -25.39 0.37 5.32
C ASP A 151 -24.79 -0.73 4.44
N GLN A 152 -24.65 -0.51 3.11
CA GLN A 152 -24.20 -1.48 2.14
C GLN A 152 -22.73 -1.27 1.71
N GLU A 153 -21.93 -0.54 2.49
CA GLU A 153 -20.51 -0.28 2.16
C GLU A 153 -19.73 -1.59 1.95
N TYR A 154 -19.91 -2.57 2.83
CA TYR A 154 -19.29 -3.89 2.70
C TYR A 154 -19.66 -4.62 1.40
N PHE A 155 -20.88 -4.42 0.93
CA PHE A 155 -21.37 -5.01 -0.32
C PHE A 155 -20.76 -4.31 -1.54
N CYS A 156 -20.69 -2.98 -1.51
CA CYS A 156 -20.02 -2.18 -2.54
C CYS A 156 -18.55 -2.57 -2.68
N ASP A 157 -17.87 -2.74 -1.54
CA ASP A 157 -16.49 -3.20 -1.47
C ASP A 157 -16.32 -4.59 -2.05
N GLY A 158 -17.19 -5.52 -1.64
CA GLY A 158 -17.14 -6.89 -2.10
C GLY A 158 -17.35 -7.00 -3.61
N VAL A 159 -18.35 -6.32 -4.17
CA VAL A 159 -18.57 -6.29 -5.62
C VAL A 159 -17.35 -5.72 -6.36
N THR A 160 -16.73 -4.67 -5.82
CA THR A 160 -15.54 -4.07 -6.41
C THR A 160 -14.35 -5.05 -6.35
N GLU A 161 -14.11 -5.70 -5.21
CA GLU A 161 -13.04 -6.67 -5.03
C GLU A 161 -13.21 -7.89 -5.97
N GLU A 162 -14.42 -8.40 -6.11
CA GLU A 162 -14.72 -9.50 -7.02
C GLU A 162 -14.51 -9.12 -8.50
N LEU A 163 -14.87 -7.89 -8.90
CA LEU A 163 -14.56 -7.38 -10.24
C LEU A 163 -13.05 -7.29 -10.47
N ILE A 164 -12.29 -6.79 -9.50
CA ILE A 164 -10.83 -6.78 -9.57
C ILE A 164 -10.29 -8.19 -9.74
N ASN A 165 -10.75 -9.13 -8.90
CA ASN A 165 -10.31 -10.53 -8.97
C ASN A 165 -10.66 -11.21 -10.31
N ALA A 166 -11.80 -10.90 -10.89
CA ALA A 166 -12.18 -11.41 -12.21
C ALA A 166 -11.27 -10.85 -13.31
N LEU A 167 -11.04 -9.54 -13.27
CA LEU A 167 -10.24 -8.84 -14.29
C LEU A 167 -8.74 -9.17 -14.20
N THR A 168 -8.19 -9.44 -13.00
CA THR A 168 -6.77 -9.81 -12.82
C THR A 168 -6.40 -11.16 -13.46
N LYS A 169 -7.36 -12.04 -13.68
CA LYS A 169 -7.15 -13.33 -14.35
C LYS A 169 -6.95 -13.21 -15.86
N LEU A 170 -7.23 -12.02 -16.42
CA LEU A 170 -7.12 -11.78 -17.87
C LEU A 170 -5.69 -11.44 -18.27
N ARG A 171 -5.11 -12.25 -19.15
CA ARG A 171 -3.78 -11.98 -19.70
C ARG A 171 -3.77 -10.69 -20.50
N GLY A 172 -2.79 -9.82 -20.25
CA GLY A 172 -2.63 -8.55 -20.96
C GLY A 172 -3.44 -7.38 -20.38
N LEU A 173 -4.22 -7.59 -19.33
CA LEU A 173 -4.86 -6.52 -18.57
C LEU A 173 -4.13 -6.31 -17.25
N HIS A 174 -3.65 -5.10 -17.02
CA HIS A 174 -3.06 -4.66 -15.76
C HIS A 174 -4.16 -4.07 -14.88
N VAL A 175 -4.45 -4.71 -13.75
CA VAL A 175 -5.51 -4.26 -12.84
C VAL A 175 -4.89 -3.80 -11.53
N SER A 176 -5.20 -2.56 -11.12
CA SER A 176 -4.75 -2.04 -9.83
C SER A 176 -5.39 -2.83 -8.68
N ALA A 177 -4.61 -3.12 -7.64
CA ALA A 177 -5.09 -3.89 -6.51
C ALA A 177 -6.19 -3.15 -5.73
N TRP A 178 -7.03 -3.93 -5.05
CA TRP A 178 -8.13 -3.46 -4.22
C TRP A 178 -7.68 -2.46 -3.13
N THR A 179 -6.59 -2.75 -2.44
CA THR A 179 -6.06 -1.88 -1.36
C THR A 179 -5.67 -0.51 -1.86
N SER A 180 -5.15 -0.42 -3.10
CA SER A 180 -4.86 0.83 -3.80
C SER A 180 -6.13 1.61 -4.13
N ALA A 181 -7.14 0.93 -4.66
CA ALA A 181 -8.42 1.54 -5.00
C ALA A 181 -9.17 2.04 -3.75
N LEU A 182 -9.12 1.29 -2.66
CA LEU A 182 -9.79 1.62 -1.39
C LEU A 182 -9.37 2.97 -0.80
N ARG A 183 -8.11 3.37 -0.98
CA ARG A 183 -7.60 4.66 -0.48
C ARG A 183 -8.21 5.88 -1.17
N LEU A 184 -8.78 5.69 -2.34
CA LEU A 184 -9.45 6.73 -3.11
C LEU A 184 -10.94 6.87 -2.78
N ARG A 185 -11.39 6.19 -1.72
CA ARG A 185 -12.79 6.26 -1.28
C ARG A 185 -13.12 7.64 -0.71
N GLY A 186 -14.26 8.19 -1.12
CA GLY A 186 -14.89 9.37 -0.49
C GLY A 186 -14.26 10.71 -0.81
N GLU A 187 -13.15 10.76 -1.49
CA GLU A 187 -12.55 11.99 -1.97
C GLU A 187 -12.93 12.22 -3.44
N THR A 188 -13.27 13.47 -3.78
CA THR A 188 -13.42 13.88 -5.19
C THR A 188 -12.03 14.04 -5.80
N HIS A 189 -11.43 12.92 -6.19
CA HIS A 189 -10.17 12.93 -6.91
C HIS A 189 -10.38 13.32 -8.37
N ASP A 190 -9.47 14.13 -8.91
CA ASP A 190 -9.36 14.32 -10.35
C ASP A 190 -8.93 12.98 -10.98
N ILE A 191 -9.59 12.57 -12.07
CA ILE A 191 -9.25 11.36 -12.85
C ILE A 191 -7.76 11.33 -13.20
N LEU A 192 -7.16 12.48 -13.44
CA LEU A 192 -5.74 12.60 -13.72
C LEU A 192 -4.86 12.27 -12.50
N GLU A 193 -5.28 12.70 -11.29
CA GLU A 193 -4.60 12.34 -10.03
C GLU A 193 -4.67 10.82 -9.79
N ILE A 194 -5.84 10.21 -10.00
CA ILE A 194 -6.04 8.76 -9.92
C ILE A 194 -5.11 8.03 -10.90
N SER A 195 -5.06 8.49 -12.15
CA SER A 195 -4.20 7.90 -13.18
C SER A 195 -2.73 7.89 -12.79
N GLN A 196 -2.25 8.99 -12.22
CA GLN A 196 -0.85 9.13 -11.80
C GLN A 196 -0.54 8.27 -10.58
N GLN A 197 -1.43 8.24 -9.59
CA GLN A 197 -1.25 7.47 -8.37
C GLN A 197 -1.27 5.96 -8.62
N LEU A 198 -2.23 5.50 -9.44
CA LEU A 198 -2.44 4.08 -9.73
C LEU A 198 -1.75 3.62 -11.03
N LYS A 199 -1.14 4.53 -11.79
CA LYS A 199 -0.45 4.25 -13.07
C LYS A 199 -1.35 3.54 -14.08
N VAL A 200 -2.60 4.00 -14.21
CA VAL A 200 -3.63 3.36 -15.06
C VAL A 200 -4.13 4.28 -16.17
N GLY A 201 -4.44 3.67 -17.34
CA GLY A 201 -5.00 4.37 -18.50
C GLY A 201 -6.52 4.41 -18.53
N ALA A 202 -7.20 3.62 -17.70
CA ALA A 202 -8.65 3.63 -17.56
C ALA A 202 -9.08 3.42 -16.09
N VAL A 203 -10.26 3.95 -15.74
CA VAL A 203 -10.85 3.82 -14.42
C VAL A 203 -12.28 3.34 -14.54
N VAL A 204 -12.64 2.32 -13.77
CA VAL A 204 -14.02 1.91 -13.53
C VAL A 204 -14.50 2.58 -12.25
N ALA A 205 -15.56 3.35 -12.34
CA ALA A 205 -16.28 3.92 -11.20
C ALA A 205 -17.72 3.45 -11.21
N GLY A 206 -18.35 3.38 -10.04
CA GLY A 206 -19.73 2.93 -9.98
C GLY A 206 -20.41 3.28 -8.67
N SER A 207 -21.70 2.96 -8.61
CA SER A 207 -22.50 3.06 -7.40
C SER A 207 -23.47 1.90 -7.30
N VAL A 208 -23.80 1.54 -6.06
CA VAL A 208 -24.78 0.51 -5.73
C VAL A 208 -25.93 1.17 -4.97
N ARG A 209 -27.14 0.82 -5.32
CA ARG A 209 -28.37 1.19 -4.59
C ARG A 209 -29.19 -0.05 -4.36
N LYS A 210 -29.27 -0.49 -3.12
CA LYS A 210 -30.12 -1.59 -2.66
C LYS A 210 -31.42 -1.03 -2.07
N ALA A 211 -32.56 -1.59 -2.45
CA ALA A 211 -33.87 -1.24 -1.90
C ALA A 211 -34.71 -2.53 -1.82
N GLY A 212 -34.82 -3.09 -0.62
CA GLY A 212 -35.38 -4.44 -0.42
C GLY A 212 -34.58 -5.49 -1.22
N ASP A 213 -35.25 -6.25 -2.06
CA ASP A 213 -34.64 -7.30 -2.90
C ASP A 213 -34.20 -6.78 -4.27
N ARG A 214 -34.31 -5.47 -4.53
CA ARG A 214 -33.85 -4.85 -5.78
C ARG A 214 -32.44 -4.26 -5.62
N LEU A 215 -31.63 -4.52 -6.61
CA LEU A 215 -30.25 -4.02 -6.73
C LEU A 215 -30.12 -3.22 -8.02
N ARG A 216 -29.72 -1.95 -7.90
CA ARG A 216 -29.34 -1.12 -9.04
C ARG A 216 -27.86 -0.80 -8.93
N ILE A 217 -27.10 -1.22 -9.95
CA ILE A 217 -25.66 -0.94 -10.06
C ILE A 217 -25.46 -0.05 -11.27
N THR A 218 -24.85 1.11 -11.07
CA THR A 218 -24.39 2.00 -12.15
C THR A 218 -22.90 1.83 -12.29
N VAL A 219 -22.42 1.61 -13.53
CA VAL A 219 -20.99 1.42 -13.80
C VAL A 219 -20.57 2.33 -14.95
N GLN A 220 -19.39 2.90 -14.81
CA GLN A 220 -18.80 3.81 -15.77
C GLN A 220 -17.33 3.44 -16.00
N LEU A 221 -16.91 3.34 -17.25
CA LEU A 221 -15.52 3.21 -17.66
C LEU A 221 -15.06 4.55 -18.22
N ILE A 222 -13.99 5.10 -17.66
CA ILE A 222 -13.50 6.45 -17.93
C ILE A 222 -12.05 6.34 -18.41
N GLY A 223 -11.76 6.93 -19.56
CA GLY A 223 -10.39 7.09 -20.04
C GLY A 223 -9.65 8.16 -19.22
N THR A 224 -8.43 7.88 -18.80
CA THR A 224 -7.70 8.81 -17.94
C THR A 224 -6.97 9.91 -18.72
N SER A 225 -6.81 9.76 -20.02
CA SER A 225 -6.13 10.73 -20.90
C SER A 225 -6.92 12.02 -21.10
N ASP A 226 -8.25 11.92 -21.11
CA ASP A 226 -9.16 13.01 -21.43
C ASP A 226 -10.35 13.13 -20.48
N GLY A 227 -10.49 12.19 -19.53
CA GLY A 227 -11.60 12.13 -18.59
C GLY A 227 -12.94 11.74 -19.23
N CYS A 228 -12.94 11.25 -20.48
CA CYS A 228 -14.16 10.92 -21.19
C CYS A 228 -14.69 9.54 -20.81
N TYR A 229 -16.02 9.42 -20.77
CA TYR A 229 -16.67 8.12 -20.59
C TYR A 229 -16.49 7.25 -21.84
N LEU A 230 -15.78 6.14 -21.69
CA LEU A 230 -15.66 5.11 -22.72
C LEU A 230 -16.92 4.22 -22.78
N TRP A 231 -17.57 4.08 -21.63
CA TRP A 231 -18.80 3.31 -21.48
C TRP A 231 -19.50 3.67 -20.17
N SER A 232 -20.84 3.59 -20.16
CA SER A 232 -21.68 3.74 -18.97
C SER A 232 -22.93 2.88 -19.13
N GLU A 233 -23.30 2.15 -18.06
CA GLU A 233 -24.50 1.28 -18.07
C GLU A 233 -25.11 1.17 -16.68
N ILE A 234 -26.41 0.88 -16.64
CA ILE A 234 -27.19 0.70 -15.41
C ILE A 234 -27.78 -0.72 -15.43
N TYR A 235 -27.49 -1.48 -14.40
CA TYR A 235 -28.02 -2.81 -14.15
C TYR A 235 -29.09 -2.72 -13.07
N ASP A 236 -30.32 -3.09 -13.38
CA ASP A 236 -31.43 -3.16 -12.42
C ASP A 236 -31.92 -4.63 -12.36
N ARG A 237 -31.60 -5.30 -11.25
CA ARG A 237 -31.79 -6.75 -11.10
C ARG A 237 -32.31 -7.09 -9.69
N GLU A 238 -32.69 -8.32 -9.49
CA GLU A 238 -32.89 -8.85 -8.15
C GLU A 238 -31.55 -9.10 -7.43
N LEU A 239 -31.53 -9.00 -6.12
CA LEU A 239 -30.31 -9.13 -5.31
C LEU A 239 -29.63 -10.51 -5.50
N LYS A 240 -30.42 -11.57 -5.72
CA LYS A 240 -29.90 -12.91 -6.03
C LYS A 240 -29.12 -13.02 -7.35
N ASP A 241 -29.33 -12.06 -8.27
CA ASP A 241 -28.71 -12.06 -9.60
C ASP A 241 -27.37 -11.31 -9.64
N VAL A 242 -26.81 -10.93 -8.47
CA VAL A 242 -25.57 -10.14 -8.36
C VAL A 242 -24.40 -10.77 -9.14
N PHE A 243 -24.27 -12.08 -9.14
CA PHE A 243 -23.22 -12.79 -9.88
C PHE A 243 -23.35 -12.63 -11.38
N LEU A 244 -24.58 -12.61 -11.91
CA LEU A 244 -24.84 -12.35 -13.33
C LEU A 244 -24.45 -10.91 -13.69
N VAL A 245 -24.76 -9.96 -12.81
CA VAL A 245 -24.39 -8.55 -13.02
C VAL A 245 -22.86 -8.37 -13.01
N GLN A 246 -22.15 -9.03 -12.10
CA GLN A 246 -20.67 -9.00 -12.06
C GLN A 246 -20.07 -9.58 -13.35
N GLU A 247 -20.62 -10.68 -13.86
CA GLU A 247 -20.21 -11.29 -15.12
C GLU A 247 -20.48 -10.33 -16.30
N GLU A 248 -21.69 -9.75 -16.39
CA GLU A 248 -22.07 -8.78 -17.42
C GLU A 248 -21.14 -7.55 -17.43
N ILE A 249 -20.84 -7.01 -16.25
CA ILE A 249 -19.91 -5.86 -16.08
C ILE A 249 -18.50 -6.23 -16.55
N SER A 250 -17.98 -7.37 -16.12
CA SER A 250 -16.64 -7.84 -16.48
C SER A 250 -16.50 -8.03 -17.99
N GLN A 251 -17.49 -8.65 -18.64
CA GLN A 251 -17.57 -8.84 -20.10
C GLN A 251 -17.62 -7.50 -20.85
N ALA A 252 -18.41 -6.55 -20.36
CA ALA A 252 -18.53 -5.23 -20.96
C ALA A 252 -17.21 -4.47 -20.91
N ILE A 253 -16.51 -4.48 -19.76
CA ILE A 253 -15.20 -3.84 -19.59
C ILE A 253 -14.19 -4.42 -20.58
N VAL A 254 -14.07 -5.74 -20.64
CA VAL A 254 -13.17 -6.44 -21.56
C VAL A 254 -13.44 -6.07 -23.02
N THR A 255 -14.71 -6.09 -23.41
CA THR A 255 -15.13 -5.74 -24.78
C THR A 255 -14.77 -4.29 -25.12
N LYS A 256 -15.00 -3.36 -24.19
CA LYS A 256 -14.72 -1.93 -24.41
C LYS A 256 -13.23 -1.61 -24.46
N LEU A 257 -12.43 -2.30 -23.64
CA LEU A 257 -10.98 -2.15 -23.63
C LEU A 257 -10.29 -2.91 -24.78
N LYS A 258 -11.04 -3.68 -25.59
CA LYS A 258 -10.51 -4.50 -26.69
C LYS A 258 -9.40 -5.45 -26.25
N VAL A 259 -9.49 -5.95 -25.04
CA VAL A 259 -8.53 -6.94 -24.51
C VAL A 259 -8.73 -8.25 -25.25
N GLN A 260 -7.64 -8.78 -25.81
CA GLN A 260 -7.68 -10.12 -26.43
C GLN A 260 -7.78 -11.18 -25.34
N ILE A 261 -8.89 -11.89 -25.32
CA ILE A 261 -9.08 -13.03 -24.44
C ILE A 261 -8.62 -14.29 -25.18
N ALA A 262 -7.75 -15.07 -24.57
CA ALA A 262 -7.32 -16.36 -25.14
C ALA A 262 -8.53 -17.31 -25.26
N ASP A 263 -8.57 -18.09 -26.36
CA ASP A 263 -9.64 -19.05 -26.62
C ASP A 263 -9.86 -19.98 -25.41
N GLY A 264 -11.10 -20.00 -24.92
CA GLY A 264 -11.53 -20.78 -23.76
C GLY A 264 -11.71 -20.00 -22.45
N GLN A 265 -11.16 -18.80 -22.29
CA GLN A 265 -11.34 -17.96 -21.10
C GLN A 265 -12.59 -17.05 -21.15
N SER A 266 -13.25 -16.97 -22.31
CA SER A 266 -14.34 -16.00 -22.52
C SER A 266 -15.69 -16.40 -21.93
N LYS A 267 -15.89 -17.64 -21.49
CA LYS A 267 -17.23 -18.11 -21.12
C LYS A 267 -17.68 -17.79 -19.71
N HIS A 268 -16.76 -17.67 -18.74
CA HIS A 268 -17.10 -17.28 -17.35
C HIS A 268 -15.92 -16.53 -16.72
N LEU A 269 -15.93 -15.21 -16.78
CA LEU A 269 -14.90 -14.37 -16.15
C LEU A 269 -15.06 -14.35 -14.63
N VAL A 270 -16.28 -14.34 -14.14
CA VAL A 270 -16.61 -14.42 -12.71
C VAL A 270 -16.96 -15.86 -12.35
N ARG A 271 -16.12 -16.48 -11.53
CA ARG A 271 -16.42 -17.82 -11.02
C ARG A 271 -17.38 -17.73 -9.83
N ARG A 272 -18.52 -18.36 -9.93
CA ARG A 272 -19.46 -18.49 -8.83
C ARG A 272 -19.01 -19.60 -7.89
N TYR A 273 -18.60 -19.23 -6.67
CA TYR A 273 -18.09 -20.16 -5.66
C TYR A 273 -19.17 -20.69 -4.72
N THR A 274 -20.33 -20.06 -4.65
CA THR A 274 -21.47 -20.47 -3.85
C THR A 274 -22.79 -20.13 -4.55
N GLU A 275 -23.79 -20.97 -4.39
CA GLU A 275 -25.18 -20.69 -4.80
C GLU A 275 -25.96 -20.00 -3.67
N ASN A 276 -25.43 -19.98 -2.45
CA ASN A 276 -26.06 -19.41 -1.28
C ASN A 276 -25.71 -17.93 -1.15
N PHE A 277 -26.67 -17.06 -1.42
CA PHE A 277 -26.49 -15.62 -1.35
C PHE A 277 -26.14 -15.13 0.08
N ASP A 278 -26.71 -15.75 1.12
CA ASP A 278 -26.40 -15.38 2.51
C ASP A 278 -24.95 -15.74 2.88
N ALA A 279 -24.47 -16.90 2.42
CA ALA A 279 -23.07 -17.28 2.56
C ALA A 279 -22.14 -16.28 1.85
N TYR A 280 -22.50 -15.87 0.64
CA TYR A 280 -21.76 -14.84 -0.11
C TYR A 280 -21.74 -13.51 0.64
N ASN A 281 -22.87 -13.04 1.13
CA ASN A 281 -22.99 -11.78 1.86
C ASN A 281 -22.16 -11.78 3.16
N LEU A 282 -22.14 -12.90 3.89
CA LEU A 282 -21.29 -13.08 5.06
C LEU A 282 -19.79 -13.09 4.69
N TYR A 283 -19.42 -13.74 3.59
CA TYR A 283 -18.05 -13.71 3.08
C TYR A 283 -17.60 -12.27 2.77
N LEU A 284 -18.43 -11.45 2.11
CA LEU A 284 -18.12 -10.06 1.83
C LEU A 284 -17.91 -9.24 3.11
N LYS A 285 -18.74 -9.47 4.15
CA LYS A 285 -18.52 -8.85 5.48
C LYS A 285 -17.19 -9.31 6.08
N GLY A 286 -16.86 -10.60 5.95
CA GLY A 286 -15.58 -11.15 6.38
C GLY A 286 -14.40 -10.44 5.69
N ARG A 287 -14.46 -10.27 4.37
CA ARG A 287 -13.44 -9.55 3.57
C ARG A 287 -13.34 -8.08 3.96
N TYR A 288 -14.45 -7.39 4.11
CA TYR A 288 -14.48 -6.00 4.57
C TYR A 288 -13.73 -5.83 5.90
N HIS A 289 -13.99 -6.70 6.87
CA HIS A 289 -13.30 -6.66 8.15
C HIS A 289 -11.83 -7.09 8.06
N TRP A 290 -11.50 -8.07 7.24
CA TRP A 290 -10.13 -8.49 7.01
C TRP A 290 -9.27 -7.36 6.41
N ASN A 291 -9.82 -6.55 5.51
CA ASN A 291 -9.14 -5.43 4.88
C ASN A 291 -8.77 -4.30 5.86
N GLN A 292 -9.47 -4.16 6.99
CA GLN A 292 -9.17 -3.14 8.02
C GLN A 292 -7.88 -3.43 8.82
N ARG A 293 -7.33 -4.65 8.75
CA ARG A 293 -6.01 -5.04 9.30
C ARG A 293 -5.78 -4.71 10.77
N CYS A 294 -6.80 -4.71 11.62
CA CYS A 294 -6.66 -4.57 13.07
C CYS A 294 -7.26 -5.77 13.81
N GLU A 295 -6.82 -6.01 15.05
CA GLU A 295 -7.22 -7.17 15.87
C GLU A 295 -8.74 -7.35 15.92
N ARG A 296 -9.45 -6.28 16.31
CA ARG A 296 -10.92 -6.32 16.47
C ARG A 296 -11.61 -6.71 15.16
N SER A 297 -11.15 -6.16 14.06
CA SER A 297 -11.75 -6.42 12.74
C SER A 297 -11.39 -7.81 12.24
N LEU A 298 -10.16 -8.29 12.44
CA LEU A 298 -9.79 -9.67 12.07
C LEU A 298 -10.62 -10.71 12.84
N LYS A 299 -10.88 -10.49 14.14
CA LYS A 299 -11.77 -11.37 14.94
C LYS A 299 -13.20 -11.38 14.37
N ARG A 300 -13.74 -10.20 14.02
CA ARG A 300 -15.05 -10.14 13.35
C ARG A 300 -15.05 -10.80 11.97
N GLY A 301 -13.98 -10.65 11.21
CA GLY A 301 -13.80 -11.32 9.92
C GLY A 301 -13.87 -12.83 10.07
N ILE A 302 -13.21 -13.39 11.09
CA ILE A 302 -13.27 -14.82 11.44
C ILE A 302 -14.72 -15.25 11.69
N ASP A 303 -15.45 -14.52 12.55
CA ASP A 303 -16.86 -14.84 12.87
C ASP A 303 -17.73 -14.87 11.60
N TYR A 304 -17.53 -13.94 10.67
CA TYR A 304 -18.28 -13.91 9.41
C TYR A 304 -17.88 -15.03 8.45
N PHE A 305 -16.60 -15.36 8.34
CA PHE A 305 -16.16 -16.48 7.51
C PHE A 305 -16.67 -17.82 8.06
N GLU A 306 -16.65 -18.02 9.38
CA GLU A 306 -17.20 -19.22 10.01
C GLU A 306 -18.72 -19.35 9.77
N GLN A 307 -19.47 -18.25 9.84
CA GLN A 307 -20.89 -18.25 9.49
C GLN A 307 -21.13 -18.54 7.99
N ALA A 308 -20.32 -17.98 7.09
CA ALA A 308 -20.41 -18.27 5.66
C ALA A 308 -20.17 -19.75 5.37
N ILE A 309 -19.16 -20.34 6.01
CA ILE A 309 -18.81 -21.76 5.92
C ILE A 309 -19.96 -22.63 6.46
N ALA A 310 -20.61 -22.21 7.56
CA ALA A 310 -21.74 -22.95 8.12
C ALA A 310 -22.94 -23.00 7.16
N LEU A 311 -23.14 -21.99 6.32
CA LEU A 311 -24.20 -21.97 5.30
C LEU A 311 -23.80 -22.71 4.01
N ASP A 312 -22.51 -22.77 3.69
CA ASP A 312 -21.98 -23.49 2.53
C ASP A 312 -20.60 -24.09 2.83
N LEU A 313 -20.57 -25.38 3.12
CA LEU A 313 -19.34 -26.11 3.43
C LEU A 313 -18.38 -26.28 2.24
N GLN A 314 -18.81 -25.94 1.02
CA GLN A 314 -17.99 -25.99 -0.18
C GLN A 314 -17.49 -24.60 -0.61
N TYR A 315 -17.60 -23.59 0.24
CA TYR A 315 -17.22 -22.22 -0.09
C TYR A 315 -15.72 -21.96 0.14
N ALA A 316 -14.86 -22.39 -0.80
CA ALA A 316 -13.40 -22.29 -0.71
C ALA A 316 -12.87 -20.89 -0.37
N PRO A 317 -13.35 -19.75 -0.95
CA PRO A 317 -12.86 -18.42 -0.58
C PRO A 317 -13.06 -18.07 0.90
N ALA A 318 -14.14 -18.55 1.53
CA ALA A 318 -14.38 -18.31 2.95
C ALA A 318 -13.36 -19.03 3.84
N TYR A 319 -12.96 -20.24 3.47
CA TYR A 319 -11.88 -20.97 4.16
C TYR A 319 -10.53 -20.28 3.96
N SER A 320 -10.22 -19.76 2.77
CA SER A 320 -9.00 -18.98 2.52
C SER A 320 -8.95 -17.71 3.39
N GLY A 321 -10.05 -16.93 3.41
CA GLY A 321 -10.17 -15.74 4.26
C GLY A 321 -10.05 -16.04 5.76
N LEU A 322 -10.56 -17.19 6.19
CA LEU A 322 -10.43 -17.68 7.57
C LEU A 322 -8.96 -18.00 7.91
N ALA A 323 -8.25 -18.70 7.00
CA ALA A 323 -6.83 -19.03 7.16
C ALA A 323 -5.96 -17.77 7.24
N ASP A 324 -6.20 -16.80 6.36
CA ASP A 324 -5.51 -15.51 6.32
C ASP A 324 -5.76 -14.72 7.61
N SER A 325 -7.00 -14.70 8.12
CA SER A 325 -7.35 -13.97 9.33
C SER A 325 -6.63 -14.53 10.56
N TYR A 326 -6.59 -15.85 10.73
CA TYR A 326 -5.84 -16.49 11.80
C TYR A 326 -4.34 -16.22 11.67
N SER A 327 -3.78 -16.32 10.45
CA SER A 327 -2.37 -16.07 10.20
C SER A 327 -1.96 -14.65 10.57
N LEU A 328 -2.76 -13.65 10.21
CA LEU A 328 -2.51 -12.25 10.56
C LEU A 328 -2.59 -11.99 12.06
N LEU A 329 -3.53 -12.60 12.78
CA LEU A 329 -3.60 -12.49 14.25
C LEU A 329 -2.33 -13.05 14.92
N GLY A 330 -1.75 -14.12 14.37
CA GLY A 330 -0.47 -14.64 14.81
C GLY A 330 0.69 -13.70 14.50
N ASN A 331 0.73 -13.18 13.27
CA ASN A 331 1.78 -12.25 12.83
C ASN A 331 1.78 -10.92 13.61
N TYR A 332 0.61 -10.50 14.09
CA TYR A 332 0.46 -9.30 14.92
C TYR A 332 0.72 -9.58 16.43
N GLY A 333 1.06 -10.82 16.78
CA GLY A 333 1.33 -11.19 18.18
C GLY A 333 0.09 -11.19 19.07
N VAL A 334 -1.11 -11.31 18.48
CA VAL A 334 -2.38 -11.37 19.23
C VAL A 334 -2.66 -12.78 19.74
N LEU A 335 -2.32 -13.79 18.96
CA LEU A 335 -2.55 -15.20 19.27
C LEU A 335 -1.24 -15.99 19.30
N PRO A 336 -1.11 -16.96 20.21
CA PRO A 336 0.04 -17.87 20.21
C PRO A 336 0.12 -18.67 18.90
N ALA A 337 1.31 -18.76 18.34
CA ALA A 337 1.56 -19.42 17.05
C ALA A 337 1.04 -20.87 16.97
N LYS A 338 1.06 -21.61 18.09
CA LYS A 338 0.51 -22.98 18.15
C LYS A 338 -0.99 -23.04 17.86
N SER A 339 -1.76 -22.09 18.39
CA SER A 339 -3.21 -22.02 18.13
C SER A 339 -3.51 -21.56 16.71
N VAL A 340 -2.72 -20.60 16.21
CA VAL A 340 -2.81 -20.13 14.82
C VAL A 340 -2.52 -21.25 13.84
N LYS A 341 -1.39 -21.97 14.04
CA LYS A 341 -0.98 -23.07 13.16
C LYS A 341 -2.11 -24.07 12.92
N ALA A 342 -2.75 -24.56 13.98
CA ALA A 342 -3.80 -25.57 13.86
C ALA A 342 -4.98 -25.05 13.04
N LYS A 343 -5.51 -23.87 13.39
CA LYS A 343 -6.70 -23.28 12.76
C LYS A 343 -6.44 -22.85 11.32
N ALA A 344 -5.35 -22.11 11.09
CA ALA A 344 -4.99 -21.61 9.76
C ALA A 344 -4.65 -22.76 8.80
N MET A 345 -3.93 -23.79 9.26
CA MET A 345 -3.58 -24.95 8.43
C MET A 345 -4.84 -25.72 8.02
N THR A 346 -5.75 -26.01 8.97
CA THR A 346 -7.00 -26.72 8.67
C THR A 346 -7.83 -25.96 7.63
N ALA A 347 -7.98 -24.65 7.81
CA ALA A 347 -8.74 -23.83 6.88
C ALA A 347 -8.07 -23.75 5.49
N ALA A 348 -6.76 -23.51 5.42
CA ALA A 348 -6.03 -23.43 4.15
C ALA A 348 -6.05 -24.75 3.37
N LEU A 349 -5.84 -25.89 4.05
CA LEU A 349 -5.94 -27.21 3.42
C LEU A 349 -7.35 -27.47 2.88
N LYS A 350 -8.38 -27.09 3.64
CA LYS A 350 -9.76 -27.26 3.20
C LYS A 350 -10.09 -26.39 2.00
N ALA A 351 -9.57 -25.15 1.95
CA ALA A 351 -9.74 -24.28 0.79
C ALA A 351 -9.13 -24.90 -0.48
N VAL A 352 -7.90 -25.43 -0.40
CA VAL A 352 -7.23 -26.10 -1.53
C VAL A 352 -7.92 -27.42 -1.91
N GLU A 353 -8.43 -28.19 -0.93
CA GLU A 353 -9.20 -29.42 -1.19
C GLU A 353 -10.47 -29.13 -1.99
N ILE A 354 -11.21 -28.08 -1.64
CA ILE A 354 -12.45 -27.70 -2.31
C ILE A 354 -12.16 -27.11 -3.69
N ASP A 355 -11.17 -26.22 -3.79
CA ASP A 355 -10.78 -25.59 -5.06
C ASP A 355 -9.26 -25.50 -5.23
N PRO A 356 -8.63 -26.50 -5.90
CA PRO A 356 -7.20 -26.49 -6.16
C PRO A 356 -6.77 -25.46 -7.22
N THR A 357 -7.69 -24.68 -7.78
CA THR A 357 -7.39 -23.61 -8.75
C THR A 357 -7.53 -22.20 -8.13
N LEU A 358 -7.78 -22.11 -6.83
CA LEU A 358 -7.90 -20.84 -6.11
C LEU A 358 -6.52 -20.37 -5.64
N ALA A 359 -5.97 -19.33 -6.30
CA ALA A 359 -4.64 -18.78 -5.99
C ALA A 359 -4.51 -18.31 -4.54
N GLU A 360 -5.58 -17.71 -4.00
CA GLU A 360 -5.69 -17.25 -2.62
C GLU A 360 -5.52 -18.40 -1.62
N ALA A 361 -6.10 -19.57 -1.91
CA ALA A 361 -5.98 -20.76 -1.05
C ALA A 361 -4.53 -21.27 -0.99
N HIS A 362 -3.86 -21.36 -2.14
CA HIS A 362 -2.45 -21.73 -2.21
C HIS A 362 -1.56 -20.68 -1.54
N THR A 363 -1.87 -19.39 -1.68
CA THR A 363 -1.13 -18.31 -1.00
C THR A 363 -1.24 -18.46 0.52
N ALA A 364 -2.45 -18.66 1.05
CA ALA A 364 -2.68 -18.89 2.48
C ALA A 364 -1.94 -20.13 2.99
N LEU A 365 -2.01 -21.26 2.25
CA LEU A 365 -1.32 -22.49 2.62
C LEU A 365 0.21 -22.34 2.59
N GLY A 366 0.76 -21.67 1.57
CA GLY A 366 2.18 -21.35 1.45
C GLY A 366 2.67 -20.51 2.64
N HIS A 367 1.88 -19.50 3.03
CA HIS A 367 2.18 -18.67 4.19
C HIS A 367 2.23 -19.50 5.49
N VAL A 368 1.22 -20.32 5.76
CA VAL A 368 1.17 -21.16 6.97
C VAL A 368 2.33 -22.18 6.99
N LYS A 369 2.63 -22.82 5.85
CA LYS A 369 3.76 -23.76 5.72
C LYS A 369 5.10 -23.08 6.03
N ALA A 370 5.36 -21.89 5.47
CA ALA A 370 6.59 -21.15 5.69
C ALA A 370 6.73 -20.69 7.15
N THR A 371 5.71 -20.00 7.67
CA THR A 371 5.82 -19.24 8.92
C THR A 371 5.64 -20.08 10.18
N TYR A 372 4.70 -21.03 10.17
CA TYR A 372 4.34 -21.80 11.36
C TYR A 372 4.77 -23.27 11.30
N CYS A 373 5.02 -23.82 10.11
CA CYS A 373 5.48 -25.19 9.96
C CYS A 373 6.96 -25.30 9.68
N TRP A 374 7.57 -24.24 9.12
CA TRP A 374 8.94 -24.23 8.60
C TRP A 374 9.14 -25.29 7.52
N ASP A 375 8.05 -25.61 6.80
CA ASP A 375 8.06 -26.49 5.64
C ASP A 375 8.39 -25.69 4.37
N TRP A 376 9.66 -25.42 4.18
CA TRP A 376 10.15 -24.61 3.08
C TRP A 376 9.87 -25.23 1.70
N PRO A 377 10.08 -26.55 1.49
CA PRO A 377 9.73 -27.19 0.22
C PRO A 377 8.24 -27.09 -0.11
N GLY A 378 7.38 -27.39 0.89
CA GLY A 378 5.93 -27.29 0.71
C GLY A 378 5.46 -25.85 0.47
N ALA A 379 6.03 -24.86 1.16
CA ALA A 379 5.72 -23.45 0.93
C ALA A 379 6.10 -22.99 -0.48
N ARG A 380 7.28 -23.41 -0.99
CA ARG A 380 7.73 -23.14 -2.35
C ARG A 380 6.72 -23.60 -3.39
N GLU A 381 6.23 -24.81 -3.25
CA GLU A 381 5.30 -25.39 -4.22
C GLU A 381 3.97 -24.65 -4.22
N GLU A 382 3.45 -24.29 -3.02
CA GLU A 382 2.21 -23.53 -2.92
C GLU A 382 2.34 -22.13 -3.53
N TYR A 383 3.43 -21.38 -3.24
CA TYR A 383 3.64 -20.06 -3.84
C TYR A 383 3.80 -20.12 -5.35
N ARG A 384 4.55 -21.14 -5.87
CA ARG A 384 4.66 -21.35 -7.31
C ARG A 384 3.31 -21.59 -7.97
N THR A 385 2.49 -22.44 -7.36
CA THR A 385 1.14 -22.74 -7.84
C THR A 385 0.29 -21.49 -7.83
N ALA A 386 0.27 -20.74 -6.74
CA ALA A 386 -0.50 -19.50 -6.63
C ALA A 386 -0.10 -18.47 -7.71
N ILE A 387 1.21 -18.23 -7.92
CA ILE A 387 1.72 -17.31 -8.96
C ILE A 387 1.33 -17.81 -10.37
N SER A 388 1.36 -19.14 -10.62
CA SER A 388 0.96 -19.68 -11.91
C SER A 388 -0.55 -19.53 -12.19
N LEU A 389 -1.38 -19.62 -11.15
CA LEU A 389 -2.84 -19.47 -11.22
C LEU A 389 -3.25 -18.00 -11.38
N ASN A 390 -2.63 -17.09 -10.64
CA ASN A 390 -2.91 -15.66 -10.74
C ASN A 390 -1.62 -14.83 -10.55
N PRO A 391 -0.87 -14.55 -11.65
CA PRO A 391 0.37 -13.78 -11.59
C PRO A 391 0.17 -12.28 -11.30
N ALA A 392 -1.08 -11.79 -11.28
CA ALA A 392 -1.43 -10.41 -10.94
C ALA A 392 -1.93 -10.27 -9.48
N TYR A 393 -1.90 -11.33 -8.68
CA TYR A 393 -2.31 -11.29 -7.27
C TYR A 393 -1.18 -10.73 -6.41
N ALA A 394 -1.22 -9.43 -6.09
CA ALA A 394 -0.17 -8.73 -5.35
C ALA A 394 0.21 -9.43 -4.02
N THR A 395 -0.75 -10.00 -3.30
CA THR A 395 -0.52 -10.65 -2.01
C THR A 395 0.39 -11.87 -2.11
N VAL A 396 0.33 -12.65 -3.21
CA VAL A 396 1.22 -13.81 -3.36
C VAL A 396 2.68 -13.38 -3.52
N HIS A 397 2.95 -12.35 -4.34
CA HIS A 397 4.29 -11.79 -4.51
C HIS A 397 4.83 -11.20 -3.21
N HIS A 398 3.99 -10.44 -2.49
CA HIS A 398 4.31 -9.87 -1.19
C HIS A 398 4.70 -10.95 -0.17
N TRP A 399 3.82 -11.94 0.04
CA TRP A 399 4.07 -12.97 1.05
C TRP A 399 5.20 -13.92 0.64
N HIS A 400 5.31 -14.27 -0.64
CA HIS A 400 6.45 -15.03 -1.15
C HIS A 400 7.78 -14.34 -0.85
N ALA A 401 7.86 -13.02 -1.07
CA ALA A 401 9.06 -12.24 -0.78
C ALA A 401 9.44 -12.25 0.70
N ILE A 402 8.51 -11.84 1.58
CA ILE A 402 8.83 -11.58 2.99
C ILE A 402 8.81 -12.83 3.87
N THR A 403 8.00 -13.85 3.54
CA THR A 403 7.85 -15.03 4.39
C THR A 403 8.59 -16.26 3.89
N TYR A 404 9.04 -16.24 2.63
CA TYR A 404 9.78 -17.36 2.04
C TYR A 404 11.18 -16.96 1.56
N LEU A 405 11.29 -16.05 0.59
CA LEU A 405 12.59 -15.73 -0.04
C LEU A 405 13.54 -15.02 0.93
N ALA A 406 13.09 -14.00 1.64
CA ALA A 406 13.92 -13.26 2.58
C ALA A 406 14.44 -14.14 3.73
N PRO A 407 13.62 -14.95 4.44
CA PRO A 407 14.09 -15.89 5.46
C PRO A 407 15.15 -16.84 4.96
N LEU A 408 15.07 -17.28 3.71
CA LEU A 408 16.03 -18.16 3.08
C LEU A 408 17.33 -17.45 2.67
N GLY A 409 17.43 -16.12 2.88
CA GLY A 409 18.58 -15.32 2.49
C GLY A 409 18.66 -15.06 0.99
N MET A 410 17.60 -15.30 0.21
CA MET A 410 17.49 -15.01 -1.22
C MET A 410 17.05 -13.56 -1.43
N LEU A 411 17.84 -12.60 -0.90
CA LEU A 411 17.42 -11.21 -0.76
C LEU A 411 17.18 -10.50 -2.09
N ASP A 412 18.00 -10.75 -3.12
CA ASP A 412 17.79 -10.16 -4.45
C ASP A 412 16.47 -10.66 -5.09
N ALA A 413 16.16 -11.94 -4.94
CA ALA A 413 14.90 -12.49 -5.40
C ALA A 413 13.71 -11.96 -4.58
N ALA A 414 13.89 -11.75 -3.27
CA ALA A 414 12.89 -11.16 -2.41
C ALA A 414 12.59 -9.71 -2.80
N LEU A 415 13.63 -8.91 -3.13
CA LEU A 415 13.46 -7.55 -3.67
C LEU A 415 12.68 -7.56 -4.98
N ALA A 416 13.04 -8.41 -5.94
CA ALA A 416 12.32 -8.48 -7.22
C ALA A 416 10.84 -8.86 -7.04
N GLU A 417 10.52 -9.77 -6.13
CA GLU A 417 9.13 -10.18 -5.87
C GLU A 417 8.34 -9.11 -5.11
N ILE A 418 8.94 -8.41 -4.13
CA ILE A 418 8.23 -7.36 -3.40
C ILE A 418 8.04 -6.11 -4.27
N GLU A 419 8.99 -5.78 -5.14
CA GLU A 419 8.86 -4.71 -6.15
C GLU A 419 7.74 -5.05 -7.13
N LYS A 420 7.59 -6.33 -7.52
CA LYS A 420 6.46 -6.78 -8.31
C LYS A 420 5.13 -6.62 -7.58
N ALA A 421 5.09 -6.91 -6.28
CA ALA A 421 3.91 -6.66 -5.46
C ALA A 421 3.59 -5.15 -5.38
N GLU A 422 4.61 -4.28 -5.27
CA GLU A 422 4.44 -2.82 -5.26
C GLU A 422 3.96 -2.28 -6.61
N GLU A 423 4.41 -2.85 -7.73
CA GLU A 423 3.86 -2.50 -9.05
C GLU A 423 2.37 -2.82 -9.17
N LEU A 424 1.95 -3.97 -8.60
CA LEU A 424 0.55 -4.41 -8.62
C LEU A 424 -0.31 -3.65 -7.61
N ASP A 425 0.27 -3.23 -6.47
CA ASP A 425 -0.41 -2.51 -5.38
C ASP A 425 0.44 -1.33 -4.87
N PRO A 426 0.54 -0.22 -5.64
CA PRO A 426 1.51 0.85 -5.37
C PRO A 426 1.24 1.69 -4.12
N VAL A 427 0.01 1.64 -3.55
CA VAL A 427 -0.34 2.40 -2.35
C VAL A 427 -0.56 1.52 -1.11
N SER A 428 -0.14 0.26 -1.16
CA SER A 428 -0.17 -0.64 -0.01
C SER A 428 0.92 -0.28 1.01
N VAL A 429 0.50 0.22 2.17
CA VAL A 429 1.44 0.56 3.26
C VAL A 429 2.20 -0.66 3.79
N SER A 430 1.57 -1.84 3.76
CA SER A 430 2.21 -3.08 4.22
C SER A 430 3.27 -3.57 3.25
N ILE A 431 3.05 -3.47 1.94
CA ILE A 431 4.06 -3.81 0.92
C ILE A 431 5.25 -2.84 1.04
N LYS A 432 4.99 -1.53 1.12
CA LYS A 432 6.06 -0.53 1.29
C LYS A 432 6.87 -0.73 2.57
N ARG A 433 6.20 -1.03 3.68
CA ARG A 433 6.88 -1.38 4.94
C ARG A 433 7.75 -2.62 4.77
N ASP A 434 7.26 -3.69 4.15
CA ASP A 434 8.01 -4.93 4.02
C ASP A 434 9.12 -4.83 2.96
N LEU A 435 8.97 -3.99 1.95
CA LEU A 435 10.06 -3.60 1.06
C LEU A 435 11.19 -2.93 1.85
N ALA A 436 10.88 -1.97 2.73
CA ALA A 436 11.87 -1.37 3.62
C ALA A 436 12.54 -2.41 4.53
N VAL A 437 11.79 -3.39 5.05
CA VAL A 437 12.33 -4.48 5.87
C VAL A 437 13.27 -5.39 5.08
N ILE A 438 12.99 -5.68 3.80
CA ILE A 438 13.89 -6.46 2.95
C ILE A 438 15.17 -5.67 2.63
N TYR A 439 15.09 -4.35 2.41
CA TYR A 439 16.27 -3.49 2.32
C TYR A 439 17.11 -3.51 3.61
N TYR A 440 16.47 -3.44 4.78
CA TYR A 440 17.13 -3.58 6.08
C TYR A 440 17.84 -4.94 6.23
N TYR A 441 17.19 -6.04 5.86
CA TYR A 441 17.84 -7.37 5.85
C TYR A 441 19.01 -7.44 4.88
N SER A 442 18.97 -6.68 3.80
CA SER A 442 20.03 -6.55 2.80
C SER A 442 21.17 -5.60 3.24
N ARG A 443 21.11 -5.03 4.46
CA ARG A 443 22.05 -4.02 4.99
C ARG A 443 22.05 -2.70 4.20
N ARG A 444 21.00 -2.43 3.43
CA ARG A 444 20.80 -1.21 2.66
C ARG A 444 19.90 -0.27 3.46
N TYR A 445 20.47 0.28 4.54
CA TYR A 445 19.71 0.96 5.58
C TYR A 445 19.17 2.33 5.16
N GLU A 446 19.90 3.05 4.32
CA GLU A 446 19.48 4.34 3.75
C GLU A 446 18.23 4.16 2.89
N GLU A 447 18.26 3.18 1.97
CA GLU A 447 17.11 2.88 1.11
C GLU A 447 15.93 2.36 1.95
N ALA A 448 16.19 1.59 3.00
CA ALA A 448 15.15 1.16 3.93
C ALA A 448 14.45 2.37 4.57
N ALA A 449 15.20 3.40 5.01
CA ALA A 449 14.64 4.62 5.58
C ALA A 449 13.83 5.43 4.56
N GLU A 450 14.29 5.55 3.32
CA GLU A 450 13.58 6.22 2.22
C GLU A 450 12.22 5.55 1.92
N HIS A 451 12.18 4.22 1.82
CA HIS A 451 10.93 3.49 1.58
C HIS A 451 9.93 3.62 2.74
N CYS A 452 10.41 3.74 3.99
CA CYS A 452 9.55 4.05 5.15
C CYS A 452 8.85 5.40 4.99
N GLN A 453 9.52 6.43 4.44
CA GLN A 453 8.90 7.73 4.20
C GLN A 453 7.71 7.60 3.22
N GLY A 454 7.86 6.84 2.14
CA GLY A 454 6.76 6.56 1.21
C GLY A 454 5.55 5.89 1.88
N ALA A 455 5.77 4.98 2.82
CA ALA A 455 4.69 4.37 3.59
C ALA A 455 4.00 5.39 4.54
N MET A 456 4.77 6.29 5.17
CA MET A 456 4.25 7.35 6.05
C MET A 456 3.53 8.47 5.28
N GLU A 457 3.92 8.75 4.03
CA GLU A 457 3.18 9.67 3.16
C GLU A 457 1.78 9.14 2.84
N LEU A 458 1.66 7.82 2.65
CA LEU A 458 0.38 7.17 2.44
C LEU A 458 -0.47 7.12 3.72
N ASP A 459 0.13 6.79 4.86
CA ASP A 459 -0.59 6.72 6.14
C ASP A 459 0.34 7.10 7.31
N ARG A 460 0.15 8.32 7.82
CA ARG A 460 0.93 8.85 8.95
C ARG A 460 0.65 8.15 10.28
N ASN A 461 -0.43 7.38 10.36
CA ASN A 461 -0.81 6.64 11.56
C ASN A 461 -0.43 5.16 11.49
N PHE A 462 0.21 4.71 10.41
CA PHE A 462 0.64 3.33 10.27
C PHE A 462 1.89 3.07 11.13
N HIS A 463 1.70 2.56 12.34
CA HIS A 463 2.78 2.26 13.28
C HIS A 463 3.86 1.32 12.73
N GLY A 464 3.50 0.43 11.78
CA GLY A 464 4.45 -0.48 11.13
C GLY A 464 5.54 0.23 10.33
N ALA A 465 5.26 1.40 9.75
CA ALA A 465 6.27 2.20 9.05
C ALA A 465 7.31 2.78 10.03
N TYR A 466 6.86 3.24 11.20
CA TYR A 466 7.76 3.74 12.25
C TYR A 466 8.61 2.62 12.85
N TRP A 467 8.07 1.40 12.95
CA TRP A 467 8.85 0.23 13.35
C TRP A 467 9.96 -0.05 12.34
N ALA A 468 9.67 -0.11 11.04
CA ALA A 468 10.67 -0.35 10.00
C ALA A 468 11.71 0.78 9.92
N LEU A 469 11.28 2.06 10.10
CA LEU A 469 12.17 3.21 10.16
C LEU A 469 13.13 3.13 11.36
N GLY A 470 12.62 2.71 12.52
CA GLY A 470 13.45 2.48 13.70
C GLY A 470 14.53 1.42 13.46
N LEU A 471 14.20 0.31 12.76
CA LEU A 471 15.17 -0.70 12.35
C LEU A 471 16.24 -0.13 11.42
N ALA A 472 15.85 0.66 10.42
CA ALA A 472 16.77 1.29 9.47
C ALA A 472 17.75 2.25 10.19
N TYR A 473 17.25 3.12 11.06
CA TYR A 473 18.08 4.03 11.85
C TYR A 473 19.00 3.29 12.83
N GLU A 474 18.55 2.19 13.42
CA GLU A 474 19.41 1.35 14.25
C GLU A 474 20.56 0.74 13.44
N GLY A 475 20.30 0.25 12.21
CA GLY A 475 21.31 -0.24 11.30
C GLY A 475 22.35 0.83 10.91
N LEU A 476 21.94 2.10 10.82
CA LEU A 476 22.81 3.25 10.60
C LEU A 476 23.53 3.73 11.87
N SER A 477 23.31 3.09 13.03
CA SER A 477 23.80 3.53 14.34
C SER A 477 23.27 4.91 14.77
N LEU A 478 22.16 5.36 14.20
CA LEU A 478 21.42 6.58 14.56
C LEU A 478 20.44 6.24 15.70
N PHE A 479 20.98 5.94 16.87
CA PHE A 479 20.19 5.36 17.97
C PHE A 479 19.13 6.30 18.55
N ALA A 480 19.39 7.61 18.57
CA ALA A 480 18.43 8.59 19.07
C ALA A 480 17.19 8.65 18.14
N GLU A 481 17.42 8.66 16.82
CA GLU A 481 16.39 8.65 15.80
C GLU A 481 15.62 7.32 15.77
N SER A 482 16.33 6.21 15.95
CA SER A 482 15.74 4.86 16.07
C SER A 482 14.76 4.80 17.25
N VAL A 483 15.20 5.22 18.44
CA VAL A 483 14.36 5.26 19.64
C VAL A 483 13.14 6.18 19.43
N ALA A 484 13.33 7.37 18.85
CA ALA A 484 12.24 8.30 18.56
C ALA A 484 11.22 7.68 17.59
N ALA A 485 11.67 6.95 16.56
CA ALA A 485 10.79 6.25 15.63
C ALA A 485 9.98 5.14 16.33
N PHE A 486 10.60 4.29 17.15
CA PHE A 486 9.88 3.26 17.91
C PHE A 486 8.89 3.85 18.92
N GLN A 487 9.27 4.94 19.62
CA GLN A 487 8.37 5.65 20.53
C GLN A 487 7.17 6.25 19.79
N LYS A 488 7.40 6.81 18.61
CA LYS A 488 6.31 7.30 17.75
C LYS A 488 5.38 6.15 17.35
N GLY A 489 5.91 5.01 16.94
CA GLY A 489 5.13 3.80 16.68
C GLY A 489 4.28 3.37 17.88
N LEU A 490 4.86 3.35 19.09
CA LEU A 490 4.16 3.03 20.34
C LEU A 490 3.10 4.07 20.71
N SER A 491 3.26 5.34 20.35
CA SER A 491 2.22 6.35 20.56
C SER A 491 0.97 6.11 19.70
N LEU A 492 1.13 5.44 18.55
CA LEU A 492 0.05 5.08 17.63
C LEU A 492 -0.58 3.72 17.97
N ALA A 493 0.24 2.78 18.43
CA ALA A 493 -0.18 1.44 18.84
C ALA A 493 0.47 1.08 20.19
N PRO A 494 -0.10 1.56 21.32
CA PRO A 494 0.42 1.29 22.65
C PRO A 494 0.50 -0.21 22.93
N ASP A 495 1.51 -0.60 23.71
CA ASP A 495 1.69 -1.97 24.18
C ASP A 495 1.87 -3.04 23.08
N THR A 496 2.35 -2.65 21.91
CA THR A 496 2.72 -3.57 20.82
C THR A 496 4.04 -4.27 21.19
N PRO A 497 4.07 -5.59 21.49
CA PRO A 497 5.27 -6.28 21.98
C PRO A 497 6.46 -6.18 21.04
N ARG A 498 6.25 -6.32 19.72
CA ARG A 498 7.30 -6.18 18.69
C ARG A 498 7.99 -4.82 18.71
N LEU A 499 7.22 -3.73 18.88
CA LEU A 499 7.78 -2.37 19.00
C LEU A 499 8.57 -2.23 20.29
N LEU A 500 8.08 -2.78 21.40
CA LEU A 500 8.77 -2.79 22.68
C LEU A 500 10.08 -3.59 22.62
N GLY A 501 10.06 -4.80 22.08
CA GLY A 501 11.26 -5.63 21.92
C GLY A 501 12.34 -4.93 21.08
N SER A 502 11.93 -4.28 19.96
CA SER A 502 12.84 -3.50 19.13
C SER A 502 13.36 -2.24 19.83
N LEU A 503 12.52 -1.52 20.58
CA LEU A 503 12.90 -0.36 21.38
C LEU A 503 13.91 -0.75 22.47
N GLY A 504 13.66 -1.85 23.18
CA GLY A 504 14.56 -2.36 24.22
C GLY A 504 15.93 -2.74 23.65
N HIS A 505 15.98 -3.38 22.48
CA HIS A 505 17.22 -3.66 21.76
C HIS A 505 17.96 -2.35 21.39
N ALA A 506 17.26 -1.37 20.84
CA ALA A 506 17.85 -0.09 20.45
C ALA A 506 18.40 0.69 21.66
N TYR A 507 17.67 0.73 22.78
CA TYR A 507 18.19 1.32 24.02
C TYR A 507 19.47 0.62 24.49
N ALA A 508 19.48 -0.70 24.50
CA ALA A 508 20.63 -1.47 24.92
C ALA A 508 21.84 -1.24 23.99
N ALA A 509 21.65 -1.25 22.67
CA ALA A 509 22.68 -0.95 21.68
C ALA A 509 23.22 0.49 21.80
N TRP A 510 22.36 1.44 22.22
CA TRP A 510 22.77 2.82 22.53
C TRP A 510 23.52 2.98 23.86
N GLY A 511 23.63 1.91 24.65
CA GLY A 511 24.23 1.94 25.97
C GLY A 511 23.28 2.37 27.11
N LYS A 512 22.01 2.64 26.82
CA LYS A 512 20.96 2.99 27.79
C LYS A 512 20.39 1.73 28.43
N ARG A 513 21.22 1.09 29.29
CA ARG A 513 20.89 -0.21 29.89
C ARG A 513 19.71 -0.14 30.86
N SER A 514 19.51 0.99 31.57
CA SER A 514 18.39 1.17 32.51
C SER A 514 17.05 1.13 31.75
N GLU A 515 16.95 1.92 30.67
CA GLU A 515 15.76 2.00 29.85
C GLU A 515 15.45 0.66 29.14
N ALA A 516 16.50 -0.08 28.76
CA ALA A 516 16.32 -1.44 28.22
C ALA A 516 15.73 -2.42 29.26
N HIS A 517 16.11 -2.30 30.53
CA HIS A 517 15.52 -3.11 31.63
C HIS A 517 14.07 -2.68 31.91
N GLU A 518 13.75 -1.39 31.88
CA GLU A 518 12.38 -0.90 32.01
C GLU A 518 11.47 -1.50 30.92
N VAL A 519 11.99 -1.62 29.69
CA VAL A 519 11.27 -2.29 28.59
C VAL A 519 11.05 -3.78 28.89
N LEU A 520 12.06 -4.50 29.43
CA LEU A 520 11.88 -5.90 29.83
C LEU A 520 10.78 -6.04 30.90
N ASP A 521 10.75 -5.14 31.89
CA ASP A 521 9.72 -5.18 32.91
C ASP A 521 8.34 -4.86 32.36
N ARG A 522 8.24 -3.93 31.41
CA ARG A 522 6.98 -3.66 30.68
C ARG A 522 6.51 -4.87 29.88
N LEU A 523 7.40 -5.55 29.14
CA LEU A 523 7.07 -6.80 28.43
C LEU A 523 6.57 -7.89 29.40
N LYS A 524 7.22 -8.05 30.58
CA LYS A 524 6.77 -8.98 31.62
C LYS A 524 5.37 -8.63 32.13
N GLN A 525 5.09 -7.36 32.42
CA GLN A 525 3.76 -6.93 32.86
C GLN A 525 2.70 -7.20 31.79
N LEU A 526 2.99 -6.91 30.52
CA LEU A 526 2.09 -7.22 29.40
C LEU A 526 1.81 -8.71 29.29
N SER A 527 2.81 -9.56 29.51
CA SER A 527 2.69 -11.01 29.40
C SER A 527 1.75 -11.64 30.43
N LEU A 528 1.36 -10.91 31.48
CA LEU A 528 0.39 -11.39 32.48
C LEU A 528 -1.04 -11.48 31.93
N ASN A 529 -1.39 -10.62 30.96
CA ASN A 529 -2.74 -10.51 30.43
C ASN A 529 -2.83 -10.72 28.91
N ASN A 530 -1.70 -10.61 28.19
CA ASN A 530 -1.63 -10.70 26.74
C ASN A 530 -0.56 -11.70 26.30
N TYR A 531 -0.68 -12.20 25.09
CA TYR A 531 0.42 -12.94 24.50
C TYR A 531 1.57 -11.99 24.16
N VAL A 532 2.75 -12.29 24.65
CA VAL A 532 4.02 -11.64 24.28
C VAL A 532 4.95 -12.72 23.75
N SER A 533 5.49 -12.51 22.57
CA SER A 533 6.41 -13.47 21.96
C SER A 533 7.70 -13.57 22.77
N PRO A 534 8.16 -14.79 23.11
CA PRO A 534 9.49 -14.95 23.73
C PRO A 534 10.62 -14.36 22.90
N PHE A 535 10.42 -14.21 21.58
CA PHE A 535 11.36 -13.56 20.68
C PHE A 535 11.63 -12.08 21.04
N ASP A 536 10.60 -11.35 21.52
CA ASP A 536 10.76 -9.94 21.91
C ASP A 536 11.69 -9.79 23.13
N PHE A 537 11.61 -10.71 24.09
CA PHE A 537 12.56 -10.76 25.20
C PHE A 537 13.97 -11.10 24.75
N ALA A 538 14.10 -12.06 23.82
CA ALA A 538 15.40 -12.44 23.27
C ALA A 538 16.11 -11.25 22.61
N LEU A 539 15.38 -10.42 21.86
CA LEU A 539 15.95 -9.21 21.23
C LEU A 539 16.55 -8.25 22.26
N VAL A 540 15.83 -7.96 23.34
CA VAL A 540 16.36 -7.05 24.37
C VAL A 540 17.60 -7.62 25.03
N HIS A 541 17.64 -8.92 25.33
CA HIS A 541 18.83 -9.58 25.89
C HIS A 541 20.01 -9.60 24.91
N LEU A 542 19.76 -9.73 23.59
CA LEU A 542 20.81 -9.59 22.58
C LEU A 542 21.44 -8.19 22.63
N GLY A 543 20.63 -7.15 22.63
CA GLY A 543 21.11 -5.76 22.72
C GLY A 543 21.90 -5.51 24.02
N LEU A 544 21.49 -6.09 25.15
CA LEU A 544 22.19 -6.00 26.43
C LEU A 544 23.52 -6.75 26.48
N GLY A 545 23.85 -7.53 25.44
CA GLY A 545 25.03 -8.38 25.39
C GLY A 545 24.96 -9.58 26.35
N ASN A 546 23.76 -10.09 26.61
CA ASN A 546 23.47 -11.23 27.44
C ASN A 546 23.09 -12.47 26.58
N PRO A 547 24.04 -13.10 25.88
CA PRO A 547 23.74 -14.17 24.94
C PRO A 547 23.08 -15.39 25.58
N ASP A 548 23.46 -15.75 26.81
CA ASP A 548 22.88 -16.92 27.47
C ASP A 548 21.38 -16.74 27.71
N SER A 549 20.96 -15.61 28.28
CA SER A 549 19.55 -15.29 28.44
C SER A 549 18.83 -15.16 27.10
N ALA A 550 19.49 -14.59 26.10
CA ALA A 550 18.91 -14.52 24.75
C ALA A 550 18.64 -15.92 24.18
N PHE A 551 19.55 -16.88 24.33
CA PHE A 551 19.33 -18.27 23.88
C PHE A 551 18.25 -19.00 24.68
N GLU A 552 18.09 -18.74 25.97
CA GLU A 552 16.99 -19.29 26.77
C GLU A 552 15.63 -18.83 26.17
N TRP A 553 15.50 -17.54 25.87
CA TRP A 553 14.29 -16.97 25.27
C TRP A 553 14.10 -17.42 23.81
N LEU A 554 15.16 -17.59 23.01
CA LEU A 554 15.09 -18.13 21.66
C LEU A 554 14.64 -19.59 21.65
N GLU A 555 15.06 -20.40 22.64
CA GLU A 555 14.57 -21.77 22.80
C GLU A 555 13.07 -21.81 23.14
N LEU A 556 12.60 -20.89 24.00
CA LEU A 556 11.17 -20.74 24.28
C LEU A 556 10.41 -20.30 23.02
N ALA A 557 10.97 -19.35 22.24
CA ALA A 557 10.41 -18.92 20.97
C ALA A 557 10.31 -20.10 19.97
N TYR A 558 11.35 -20.95 19.90
CA TYR A 558 11.34 -22.16 19.07
C TYR A 558 10.23 -23.14 19.50
N ARG A 559 10.13 -23.43 20.80
CA ARG A 559 9.10 -24.33 21.35
C ARG A 559 7.68 -23.80 21.16
N SER A 560 7.49 -22.49 21.26
CA SER A 560 6.21 -21.82 21.02
C SER A 560 5.91 -21.58 19.55
N ARG A 561 6.87 -21.84 18.64
CA ARG A 561 6.80 -21.59 17.21
C ARG A 561 6.56 -20.11 16.88
N SER A 562 7.25 -19.23 17.61
CA SER A 562 7.17 -17.79 17.35
C SER A 562 7.45 -17.47 15.88
N TYR A 563 6.55 -16.73 15.28
CA TYR A 563 6.58 -16.34 13.85
C TYR A 563 7.89 -15.64 13.47
N GLU A 564 8.39 -14.78 14.36
CA GLU A 564 9.54 -13.92 14.12
C GLU A 564 10.85 -14.69 13.88
N LEU A 565 10.94 -15.93 14.37
CA LEU A 565 12.14 -16.77 14.21
C LEU A 565 12.54 -17.00 12.75
N VAL A 566 11.59 -16.89 11.80
CA VAL A 566 11.90 -17.11 10.38
C VAL A 566 12.90 -16.08 9.84
N SER A 567 12.94 -14.87 10.40
CA SER A 567 13.88 -13.82 10.00
C SER A 567 15.26 -13.91 10.64
N SER A 568 15.47 -14.78 11.63
CA SER A 568 16.71 -14.83 12.43
C SER A 568 17.98 -14.99 11.59
N ARG A 569 17.89 -15.68 10.44
CA ARG A 569 19.04 -15.86 9.55
C ARG A 569 19.53 -14.54 8.94
N VAL A 570 18.63 -13.63 8.61
CA VAL A 570 18.92 -12.42 7.82
C VAL A 570 18.92 -11.15 8.66
N ASP A 571 18.24 -11.14 9.80
CA ASP A 571 18.12 -9.98 10.67
C ASP A 571 19.48 -9.57 11.27
N PRO A 572 19.93 -8.31 11.06
CA PRO A 572 21.16 -7.76 11.62
C PRO A 572 21.29 -7.87 13.15
N LYS A 573 20.18 -7.86 13.87
CA LYS A 573 20.19 -7.96 15.35
C LYS A 573 20.86 -9.23 15.88
N PHE A 574 20.96 -10.26 15.04
CA PHE A 574 21.62 -11.53 15.39
C PHE A 574 23.10 -11.57 15.01
N ASP A 575 23.67 -10.49 14.44
CA ASP A 575 25.05 -10.50 13.97
C ASP A 575 26.06 -10.79 15.10
N SER A 576 25.79 -10.33 16.32
CA SER A 576 26.64 -10.56 17.49
C SER A 576 26.75 -12.03 17.92
N ILE A 577 25.77 -12.87 17.56
CA ILE A 577 25.72 -14.29 17.95
C ILE A 577 25.84 -15.24 16.75
N ARG A 578 26.11 -14.75 15.53
CA ARG A 578 26.19 -15.60 14.33
C ARG A 578 27.26 -16.68 14.40
N SER A 579 28.35 -16.44 15.11
CA SER A 579 29.45 -17.40 15.30
C SER A 579 29.18 -18.42 16.44
N ASP A 580 28.13 -18.23 17.24
CA ASP A 580 27.78 -19.14 18.33
C ASP A 580 27.18 -20.45 17.79
N LEU A 581 27.67 -21.60 18.29
CA LEU A 581 27.18 -22.90 17.88
C LEU A 581 25.70 -23.13 18.20
N ARG A 582 25.18 -22.49 19.24
CA ARG A 582 23.75 -22.55 19.61
C ARG A 582 22.88 -21.90 18.54
N PHE A 583 23.35 -20.79 17.95
CA PHE A 583 22.65 -20.11 16.87
C PHE A 583 22.64 -20.97 15.60
N SER A 584 23.77 -21.59 15.26
CA SER A 584 23.85 -22.52 14.11
C SER A 584 22.88 -23.72 14.29
N LYS A 585 22.76 -24.25 15.51
CA LYS A 585 21.79 -25.31 15.83
C LYS A 585 20.36 -24.83 15.66
N LEU A 586 20.04 -23.62 16.16
CA LEU A 586 18.71 -23.02 15.98
C LEU A 586 18.35 -22.88 14.50
N LEU A 587 19.24 -22.29 13.68
CA LEU A 587 19.01 -22.15 12.23
C LEU A 587 18.78 -23.50 11.56
N LYS A 588 19.55 -24.53 11.92
CA LYS A 588 19.36 -25.89 11.42
C LYS A 588 17.99 -26.46 11.81
N SER A 589 17.54 -26.25 13.03
CA SER A 589 16.23 -26.70 13.51
C SER A 589 15.06 -25.98 12.82
N LEU A 590 15.31 -24.76 12.34
CA LEU A 590 14.37 -23.98 11.53
C LEU A 590 14.43 -24.34 10.03
N GLY A 591 15.36 -25.19 9.61
CA GLY A 591 15.63 -25.48 8.18
C GLY A 591 16.21 -24.27 7.44
N LEU A 592 16.86 -23.35 8.14
CA LEU A 592 17.48 -22.14 7.59
C LEU A 592 18.99 -22.26 7.39
N ASP A 593 19.60 -23.44 7.58
CA ASP A 593 21.03 -23.67 7.36
C ASP A 593 21.39 -23.60 5.86
N ALA A 594 22.50 -22.90 5.54
CA ALA A 594 22.93 -22.64 4.18
C ALA A 594 23.52 -23.88 3.46
N ARG A 595 23.89 -24.94 4.20
CA ARG A 595 24.66 -26.07 3.62
C ARG A 595 23.83 -27.06 2.78
N GLU A 596 22.55 -27.24 3.09
CA GLU A 596 21.72 -28.26 2.43
C GLU A 596 21.07 -27.80 1.09
N ARG A 597 21.17 -26.53 0.69
CA ARG A 597 20.44 -25.97 -0.46
C ARG A 597 21.22 -25.86 -1.76
N ARG A 598 22.54 -25.93 -1.74
CA ARG A 598 23.35 -25.97 -3.00
C ARG A 598 23.11 -27.23 -3.84
N THR A 599 22.42 -28.23 -3.30
CA THR A 599 22.11 -29.48 -3.98
C THR A 599 20.68 -29.60 -4.49
N ALA A 600 19.75 -28.72 -4.06
CA ALA A 600 18.33 -28.76 -4.45
C ALA A 600 17.98 -27.85 -5.64
N ASP A 601 18.75 -26.80 -5.88
CA ASP A 601 18.60 -25.92 -7.04
C ASP A 601 19.53 -26.38 -8.16
N GLY A 602 19.04 -27.29 -9.00
CA GLY A 602 19.70 -27.65 -10.27
C GLY A 602 19.88 -26.41 -11.14
N PRO A 603 20.88 -26.37 -12.04
CA PRO A 603 21.21 -25.19 -12.83
C PRO A 603 20.00 -24.75 -13.67
N HIS A 604 19.59 -23.49 -13.53
CA HIS A 604 18.65 -22.84 -14.43
C HIS A 604 19.09 -23.06 -15.89
N PRO A 605 18.21 -23.52 -16.79
CA PRO A 605 18.53 -23.56 -18.19
C PRO A 605 18.81 -22.12 -18.68
N ARG A 606 20.06 -21.89 -19.07
CA ARG A 606 20.45 -20.65 -19.76
C ARG A 606 19.52 -20.45 -20.95
N ARG A 607 18.81 -19.33 -20.98
CA ARG A 607 18.09 -18.87 -22.17
C ARG A 607 19.13 -18.78 -23.30
N GLN A 608 19.04 -19.68 -24.26
CA GLN A 608 19.70 -19.50 -25.55
C GLN A 608 19.00 -18.32 -26.22
N GLN A 609 19.77 -17.29 -26.51
CA GLN A 609 19.40 -16.23 -27.44
C GLN A 609 19.24 -16.86 -28.84
N ILE A 610 18.08 -16.74 -29.42
CA ILE A 610 17.83 -16.70 -30.86
C ILE A 610 16.94 -15.50 -31.11
#